data_94e5b0d674e24df22385d625ae0ca968
#
_entry.id   94e5b0d674e24df22385d625ae0ca968
#
_cell.length_a   1.000
_cell.length_b   1.000
_cell.length_c   1.000
_cell.angle_alpha   90.00
_cell.angle_beta   90.00
_cell.angle_gamma   90.00
#
_symmetry.space_group_name_H-M   'P 1'
#
loop_
_entity.id
_entity.type
_entity.pdbx_description
1 polymer ?
#
loop_
_entity_poly.entity_id
_entity_poly.type
_entity_poly.pdbx_seq_one_letter_code
_entity_poly.pdbx_strand_id
1 'polypeptide(L)'
;NSGLDMSQLLIGSEGVLGLITRLVLRLHPAPTARRVAFCALDGPAGALGLLPRLRAGLGPLLQACELILDPLLTHACAARGLHAPFAAPACLLIEIAGSDPAGDAARLESLLAAALAEGRIRDAVLSSSEADCLRLWALREGCSHFLFENAGPITSLDLSLPLSAIVAFLGDAARVCAGRARPYVFGHLGDGNLHYILAGPQAEAPTDE
;
A
#
# COMPACT_ATOMS: atom_id res chain seq x y z
N ASN A 1 2.61 15.65 -33.94
CA ASN A 1 1.30 16.24 -33.67
C ASN A 1 1.52 17.66 -33.15
N SER A 2 0.98 18.65 -33.88
CA SER A 2 1.10 20.07 -33.59
C SER A 2 -0.17 20.66 -32.97
N GLY A 3 -0.84 19.93 -32.08
CA GLY A 3 -2.07 20.36 -31.43
C GLY A 3 -2.32 19.67 -30.11
N LEU A 4 -3.41 20.05 -29.45
CA LEU A 4 -3.86 19.41 -28.21
C LEU A 4 -4.20 17.94 -28.45
N ASP A 5 -3.65 17.05 -27.64
CA ASP A 5 -4.05 15.64 -27.63
C ASP A 5 -5.37 15.52 -26.84
N MET A 6 -6.48 15.49 -27.57
CA MET A 6 -7.81 15.39 -26.98
C MET A 6 -8.04 14.07 -26.22
N SER A 7 -7.24 13.03 -26.47
CA SER A 7 -7.35 11.78 -25.72
C SER A 7 -6.90 11.96 -24.26
N GLN A 8 -5.97 12.87 -23.99
CA GLN A 8 -5.53 13.19 -22.64
C GLN A 8 -6.63 13.86 -21.80
N LEU A 9 -7.62 14.47 -22.44
CA LEU A 9 -8.76 15.08 -21.74
C LEU A 9 -9.70 14.00 -21.14
N LEU A 10 -9.80 12.84 -21.79
CA LEU A 10 -10.68 11.75 -21.36
C LEU A 10 -10.02 10.83 -20.32
N ILE A 11 -8.69 10.77 -20.31
CA ILE A 11 -7.93 9.97 -19.34
C ILE A 11 -8.10 10.61 -17.96
N GLY A 12 -8.58 9.82 -16.97
CA GLY A 12 -8.83 10.31 -15.61
C GLY A 12 -10.14 11.09 -15.43
N SER A 13 -11.00 11.17 -16.46
CA SER A 13 -12.30 11.86 -16.34
C SER A 13 -13.39 11.05 -15.64
N GLU A 14 -13.12 9.79 -15.28
CA GLU A 14 -14.05 8.88 -14.58
C GLU A 14 -15.46 8.81 -15.20
N GLY A 15 -15.53 8.95 -16.53
CA GLY A 15 -16.80 8.91 -17.27
C GLY A 15 -17.58 10.24 -17.31
N VAL A 16 -17.10 11.30 -16.62
CA VAL A 16 -17.78 12.61 -16.59
C VAL A 16 -17.79 13.30 -17.95
N LEU A 17 -16.69 13.14 -18.72
CA LEU A 17 -16.57 13.75 -20.05
C LEU A 17 -16.98 12.83 -21.19
N GLY A 18 -17.16 11.54 -20.93
CA GLY A 18 -17.56 10.56 -21.95
C GLY A 18 -17.12 9.15 -21.59
N LEU A 19 -17.55 8.20 -22.40
CA LEU A 19 -17.19 6.78 -22.27
C LEU A 19 -16.19 6.42 -23.36
N ILE A 20 -15.06 5.84 -22.95
CA ILE A 20 -14.03 5.33 -23.85
C ILE A 20 -14.47 3.93 -24.32
N THR A 21 -14.85 3.79 -25.61
CA THR A 21 -15.34 2.53 -26.17
C THR A 21 -14.27 1.71 -26.87
N ARG A 22 -13.15 2.33 -27.26
CA ARG A 22 -12.00 1.66 -27.91
C ARG A 22 -10.71 2.33 -27.52
N LEU A 23 -9.67 1.51 -27.33
CA LEU A 23 -8.31 1.96 -26.96
C LEU A 23 -7.29 1.36 -27.93
N VAL A 24 -6.24 2.11 -28.19
CA VAL A 24 -4.99 1.62 -28.75
C VAL A 24 -3.92 1.81 -27.67
N LEU A 25 -3.44 0.69 -27.12
CA LEU A 25 -2.45 0.70 -26.04
C LEU A 25 -1.07 0.36 -26.58
N ARG A 26 -0.07 1.07 -26.08
CA ARG A 26 1.32 0.72 -26.32
C ARG A 26 1.69 -0.44 -25.39
N LEU A 27 2.18 -1.53 -25.98
CA LEU A 27 2.67 -2.68 -25.21
C LEU A 27 4.16 -2.52 -24.94
N HIS A 28 4.57 -2.99 -23.78
CA HIS A 28 5.96 -3.11 -23.38
C HIS A 28 6.29 -4.59 -23.10
N PRO A 29 7.54 -5.02 -23.25
CA PRO A 29 7.94 -6.36 -22.84
C PRO A 29 7.55 -6.62 -21.38
N ALA A 30 7.00 -7.80 -21.11
CA ALA A 30 6.70 -8.19 -19.74
C ALA A 30 8.00 -8.33 -18.93
N PRO A 31 8.03 -7.87 -17.67
CA PRO A 31 9.18 -8.09 -16.82
C PRO A 31 9.40 -9.60 -16.61
N THR A 32 10.67 -10.03 -16.64
CA THR A 32 11.04 -11.43 -16.44
C THR A 32 11.39 -11.75 -14.99
N ALA A 33 11.50 -10.72 -14.15
CA ALA A 33 11.80 -10.84 -12.74
C ALA A 33 10.86 -9.94 -11.92
N ARG A 34 10.34 -10.49 -10.84
CA ARG A 34 9.50 -9.81 -9.85
C ARG A 34 9.99 -10.14 -8.47
N ARG A 35 10.05 -9.16 -7.58
CA ARG A 35 10.34 -9.35 -6.17
C ARG A 35 9.43 -8.47 -5.33
N VAL A 36 9.03 -8.99 -4.20
CA VAL A 36 8.23 -8.27 -3.21
C VAL A 36 8.96 -8.28 -1.88
N ALA A 37 9.04 -7.12 -1.26
CA ALA A 37 9.47 -6.99 0.13
C ALA A 37 8.29 -6.55 1.00
N PHE A 38 8.30 -7.00 2.25
CA PHE A 38 7.36 -6.55 3.27
C PHE A 38 8.15 -6.07 4.46
N CYS A 39 8.00 -4.79 4.83
CA CYS A 39 8.84 -4.12 5.82
C CYS A 39 8.02 -3.70 7.05
N ALA A 40 8.59 -3.87 8.24
CA ALA A 40 8.05 -3.38 9.50
C ALA A 40 8.57 -1.97 9.81
N LEU A 41 7.69 -1.06 10.22
CA LEU A 41 8.00 0.34 10.51
C LEU A 41 7.37 0.78 11.83
N ASP A 42 7.93 1.82 12.45
CA ASP A 42 7.38 2.46 13.65
C ASP A 42 6.12 3.28 13.39
N GLY A 43 5.84 3.60 12.14
CA GLY A 43 4.68 4.38 11.74
C GLY A 43 4.81 4.93 10.32
N PRO A 44 3.82 5.69 9.85
CA PRO A 44 3.77 6.20 8.48
C PRO A 44 4.92 7.16 8.14
N ALA A 45 5.48 7.86 9.13
CA ALA A 45 6.64 8.73 8.93
C ALA A 45 7.87 7.96 8.43
N GLY A 46 8.08 6.73 8.93
CA GLY A 46 9.15 5.85 8.47
C GLY A 46 9.00 5.48 7.00
N ALA A 47 7.78 5.14 6.58
CA ALA A 47 7.47 4.81 5.19
C ALA A 47 7.73 6.00 4.24
N LEU A 48 7.28 7.20 4.63
CA LEU A 48 7.53 8.44 3.88
C LEU A 48 9.02 8.79 3.79
N GLY A 49 9.79 8.55 4.86
CA GLY A 49 11.24 8.75 4.86
C GLY A 49 12.00 7.74 3.99
N LEU A 50 11.45 6.54 3.81
CA LEU A 50 12.03 5.49 2.97
C LEU A 50 11.72 5.70 1.47
N LEU A 51 10.54 6.20 1.12
CA LEU A 51 10.07 6.32 -0.26
C LEU A 51 11.03 7.07 -1.20
N PRO A 52 11.63 8.23 -0.85
CA PRO A 52 12.60 8.90 -1.73
C PRO A 52 13.83 8.04 -2.05
N ARG A 53 14.27 7.23 -1.10
CA ARG A 53 15.41 6.31 -1.30
C ARG A 53 15.06 5.16 -2.23
N LEU A 54 13.86 4.59 -2.07
CA LEU A 54 13.34 3.57 -2.96
C LEU A 54 13.24 4.11 -4.39
N ARG A 55 12.69 5.30 -4.57
CA ARG A 55 12.60 5.95 -5.88
C ARG A 55 13.98 6.23 -6.49
N ALA A 56 14.90 6.78 -5.73
CA ALA A 56 16.24 7.07 -6.21
C ALA A 56 17.04 5.80 -6.52
N GLY A 57 16.91 4.77 -5.67
CA GLY A 57 17.66 3.54 -5.80
C GLY A 57 17.08 2.55 -6.81
N LEU A 58 15.78 2.48 -6.97
CA LEU A 58 15.11 1.50 -7.84
C LEU A 58 14.63 2.11 -9.16
N GLY A 59 14.30 3.41 -9.17
CA GLY A 59 13.83 4.08 -10.38
C GLY A 59 12.60 3.38 -10.99
N PRO A 60 12.65 3.04 -12.29
CA PRO A 60 11.54 2.40 -12.99
C PRO A 60 11.27 0.95 -12.57
N LEU A 61 12.16 0.32 -11.80
CA LEU A 61 11.90 -1.01 -11.24
C LEU A 61 10.81 -0.99 -10.18
N LEU A 62 10.64 0.12 -9.46
CA LEU A 62 9.63 0.25 -8.40
C LEU A 62 8.23 0.27 -9.01
N GLN A 63 7.45 -0.79 -8.79
CA GLN A 63 6.11 -0.96 -9.33
C GLN A 63 5.02 -0.65 -8.32
N ALA A 64 5.24 -1.02 -7.05
CA ALA A 64 4.29 -0.73 -5.99
C ALA A 64 5.00 -0.34 -4.69
N CYS A 65 4.34 0.52 -3.92
CA CYS A 65 4.75 0.93 -2.59
C CYS A 65 3.49 1.15 -1.76
N GLU A 66 3.07 0.11 -1.03
CA GLU A 66 1.77 0.03 -0.35
C GLU A 66 1.95 0.18 1.14
N LEU A 67 1.35 1.21 1.72
CA LEU A 67 1.31 1.42 3.16
C LEU A 67 0.11 0.68 3.77
N ILE A 68 0.31 0.01 4.89
CA ILE A 68 -0.74 -0.61 5.70
C ILE A 68 -0.49 -0.22 7.15
N LEU A 69 -1.49 0.40 7.79
CA LEU A 69 -1.40 0.74 9.21
C LEU A 69 -2.12 -0.31 10.07
N ASP A 70 -1.54 -0.61 11.24
CA ASP A 70 -2.23 -1.39 12.26
C ASP A 70 -3.37 -0.53 12.89
N PRO A 71 -4.52 -1.10 13.32
CA PRO A 71 -4.79 -2.54 13.45
C PRO A 71 -5.35 -3.24 12.22
N LEU A 72 -5.33 -2.61 11.04
CA LEU A 72 -5.94 -3.21 9.85
C LEU A 72 -5.31 -4.56 9.49
N LEU A 73 -3.96 -4.62 9.41
CA LEU A 73 -3.25 -5.84 9.06
C LEU A 73 -3.53 -6.96 10.07
N THR A 74 -3.50 -6.65 11.36
CA THR A 74 -3.76 -7.60 12.44
C THR A 74 -5.18 -8.19 12.32
N HIS A 75 -6.18 -7.36 12.12
CA HIS A 75 -7.56 -7.80 11.99
C HIS A 75 -7.81 -8.61 10.71
N ALA A 76 -7.24 -8.16 9.59
CA ALA A 76 -7.32 -8.87 8.32
C ALA A 76 -6.68 -10.27 8.40
N CYS A 77 -5.50 -10.37 9.01
CA CYS A 77 -4.83 -11.65 9.22
C CYS A 77 -5.67 -12.59 10.08
N ALA A 78 -6.21 -12.10 11.20
CA ALA A 78 -7.06 -12.91 12.08
C ALA A 78 -8.32 -13.40 11.38
N ALA A 79 -9.02 -12.53 10.65
CA ALA A 79 -10.27 -12.86 9.96
C ALA A 79 -10.08 -13.87 8.82
N ARG A 80 -8.92 -13.86 8.15
CA ARG A 80 -8.67 -14.66 6.95
C ARG A 80 -7.68 -15.83 7.15
N GLY A 81 -7.22 -16.04 8.38
CA GLY A 81 -6.22 -17.06 8.66
C GLY A 81 -4.87 -16.80 7.98
N LEU A 82 -4.54 -15.53 7.73
CA LEU A 82 -3.26 -15.14 7.16
C LEU A 82 -2.24 -14.92 8.28
N HIS A 83 -0.97 -15.07 7.95
CA HIS A 83 0.14 -14.89 8.91
C HIS A 83 1.08 -13.80 8.39
N ALA A 84 1.03 -12.62 9.03
CA ALA A 84 2.03 -11.59 8.79
C ALA A 84 3.39 -12.04 9.35
N PRO A 85 4.50 -11.72 8.69
CA PRO A 85 5.84 -12.13 9.15
C PRO A 85 6.23 -11.47 10.49
N PHE A 86 5.62 -10.35 10.82
CA PHE A 86 5.86 -9.59 12.06
C PHE A 86 4.63 -8.73 12.39
N ALA A 87 4.56 -8.25 13.65
CA ALA A 87 3.63 -7.22 14.09
C ALA A 87 4.35 -5.86 14.14
N ALA A 88 3.75 -4.83 13.52
CA ALA A 88 4.31 -3.48 13.51
C ALA A 88 3.20 -2.42 13.40
N PRO A 89 3.40 -1.20 13.93
CA PRO A 89 2.43 -0.11 13.81
C PRO A 89 2.12 0.29 12.37
N ALA A 90 3.09 0.10 11.47
CA ALA A 90 2.94 0.27 10.04
C ALA A 90 3.75 -0.77 9.28
N CYS A 91 3.23 -1.20 8.16
CA CYS A 91 3.93 -2.08 7.22
C CYS A 91 3.99 -1.42 5.84
N LEU A 92 5.06 -1.68 5.10
CA LEU A 92 5.23 -1.25 3.73
C LEU A 92 5.50 -2.46 2.85
N LEU A 93 4.60 -2.70 1.89
CA LEU A 93 4.84 -3.64 0.82
C LEU A 93 5.49 -2.90 -0.35
N ILE A 94 6.60 -3.42 -0.84
CA ILE A 94 7.37 -2.86 -1.94
C ILE A 94 7.45 -3.94 -3.02
N GLU A 95 7.03 -3.61 -4.25
CA GLU A 95 7.22 -4.48 -5.39
C GLU A 95 8.17 -3.86 -6.40
N ILE A 96 9.08 -4.67 -6.88
CA ILE A 96 9.92 -4.35 -8.05
C ILE A 96 9.67 -5.36 -9.16
N ALA A 97 9.76 -4.89 -10.41
CA ALA A 97 9.74 -5.74 -11.58
C ALA A 97 10.74 -5.22 -12.63
N GLY A 98 11.52 -6.13 -13.18
CA GLY A 98 12.56 -5.83 -14.13
C GLY A 98 12.92 -6.99 -15.02
N SER A 99 14.12 -6.96 -15.63
CA SER A 99 14.60 -7.97 -16.55
C SER A 99 15.94 -8.59 -16.14
N ASP A 100 16.50 -8.19 -15.00
CA ASP A 100 17.71 -8.78 -14.41
C ASP A 100 17.36 -9.41 -13.04
N PRO A 101 16.99 -10.71 -13.00
CA PRO A 101 16.52 -11.36 -11.79
C PRO A 101 17.47 -11.26 -10.59
N ALA A 102 18.78 -11.36 -10.85
CA ALA A 102 19.80 -11.34 -9.80
C ALA A 102 20.17 -9.90 -9.39
N GLY A 103 20.40 -9.04 -10.36
CA GLY A 103 20.79 -7.65 -10.11
C GLY A 103 19.65 -6.83 -9.49
N ASP A 104 18.42 -7.02 -9.96
CA ASP A 104 17.24 -6.32 -9.42
C ASP A 104 16.96 -6.75 -7.97
N ALA A 105 17.08 -8.05 -7.66
CA ALA A 105 16.92 -8.57 -6.30
C ALA A 105 18.02 -8.04 -5.38
N ALA A 106 19.29 -8.12 -5.79
CA ALA A 106 20.40 -7.62 -5.00
C ALA A 106 20.32 -6.11 -4.71
N ARG A 107 19.79 -5.34 -5.67
CA ARG A 107 19.58 -3.90 -5.50
C ARG A 107 18.53 -3.59 -4.44
N LEU A 108 17.39 -4.28 -4.47
CA LEU A 108 16.36 -4.14 -3.44
C LEU A 108 16.89 -4.57 -2.07
N GLU A 109 17.55 -5.71 -1.99
CA GLU A 109 18.14 -6.26 -0.77
C GLU A 109 19.14 -5.27 -0.14
N SER A 110 20.05 -4.71 -0.94
CA SER A 110 21.04 -3.73 -0.49
C SER A 110 20.38 -2.47 0.09
N LEU A 111 19.32 -1.96 -0.55
CA LEU A 111 18.57 -0.80 -0.05
C LEU A 111 17.89 -1.09 1.27
N LEU A 112 17.28 -2.26 1.41
CA LEU A 112 16.61 -2.66 2.64
C LEU A 112 17.61 -2.94 3.76
N ALA A 113 18.74 -3.57 3.47
CA ALA A 113 19.81 -3.80 4.43
C ALA A 113 20.38 -2.46 4.98
N ALA A 114 20.59 -1.48 4.10
CA ALA A 114 21.00 -0.14 4.51
C ALA A 114 19.92 0.55 5.37
N ALA A 115 18.65 0.44 5.01
CA ALA A 115 17.54 1.00 5.78
C ALA A 115 17.41 0.35 7.17
N LEU A 116 17.65 -0.96 7.27
CA LEU A 116 17.67 -1.70 8.53
C LEU A 116 18.84 -1.26 9.42
N ALA A 117 20.05 -1.18 8.86
CA ALA A 117 21.25 -0.74 9.56
C ALA A 117 21.12 0.70 10.09
N GLU A 118 20.41 1.56 9.40
CA GLU A 118 20.12 2.94 9.81
C GLU A 118 18.91 3.05 10.78
N GLY A 119 18.27 1.93 11.14
CA GLY A 119 17.08 1.92 12.00
C GLY A 119 15.84 2.58 11.37
N ARG A 120 15.76 2.67 10.04
CA ARG A 120 14.60 3.23 9.33
C ARG A 120 13.45 2.23 9.17
N ILE A 121 13.79 0.97 9.15
CA ILE A 121 12.85 -0.15 9.24
C ILE A 121 13.27 -1.03 10.41
N ARG A 122 12.29 -1.72 11.01
CA ARG A 122 12.55 -2.64 12.14
C ARG A 122 12.94 -4.02 11.65
N ASP A 123 12.33 -4.45 10.55
CA ASP A 123 12.50 -5.77 9.97
C ASP A 123 12.03 -5.76 8.51
N ALA A 124 12.45 -6.74 7.73
CA ALA A 124 12.01 -6.93 6.37
C ALA A 124 12.07 -8.40 5.95
N VAL A 125 11.06 -8.83 5.20
CA VAL A 125 11.04 -10.11 4.50
C VAL A 125 11.06 -9.84 3.00
N LEU A 126 11.92 -10.56 2.27
CA LEU A 126 12.04 -10.49 0.84
C LEU A 126 11.59 -11.80 0.21
N SER A 127 10.77 -11.73 -0.83
CA SER A 127 10.33 -12.91 -1.58
C SER A 127 11.50 -13.58 -2.29
N SER A 128 11.53 -14.92 -2.27
CA SER A 128 12.52 -15.73 -3.00
C SER A 128 11.90 -16.42 -4.21
N SER A 129 10.59 -16.47 -4.28
CA SER A 129 9.81 -17.15 -5.32
C SER A 129 8.56 -16.35 -5.68
N GLU A 130 7.92 -16.70 -6.80
CA GLU A 130 6.61 -16.12 -7.17
C GLU A 130 5.53 -16.48 -6.13
N ALA A 131 5.58 -17.67 -5.55
CA ALA A 131 4.67 -18.05 -4.46
C ALA A 131 4.84 -17.15 -3.23
N ASP A 132 6.07 -16.72 -2.93
CA ASP A 132 6.32 -15.75 -1.86
C ASP A 132 5.76 -14.37 -2.21
N CYS A 133 5.92 -13.92 -3.47
CA CYS A 133 5.33 -12.67 -3.93
C CYS A 133 3.81 -12.68 -3.71
N LEU A 134 3.13 -13.73 -4.15
CA LEU A 134 1.69 -13.89 -3.98
C LEU A 134 1.29 -13.93 -2.50
N ARG A 135 2.05 -14.60 -1.66
CA ARG A 135 1.82 -14.69 -0.22
C ARG A 135 1.90 -13.31 0.47
N LEU A 136 2.89 -12.50 0.12
CA LEU A 136 3.04 -11.14 0.66
C LEU A 136 1.94 -10.21 0.16
N TRP A 137 1.57 -10.30 -1.13
CA TRP A 137 0.43 -9.56 -1.66
C TRP A 137 -0.90 -9.94 -1.03
N ALA A 138 -1.10 -11.22 -0.70
CA ALA A 138 -2.30 -11.68 -0.01
C ALA A 138 -2.52 -10.97 1.34
N LEU A 139 -1.48 -10.50 2.01
CA LEU A 139 -1.59 -9.68 3.22
C LEU A 139 -2.25 -8.34 2.91
N ARG A 140 -1.80 -7.67 1.83
CA ARG A 140 -2.36 -6.38 1.41
C ARG A 140 -3.78 -6.52 0.87
N GLU A 141 -4.04 -7.51 0.03
CA GLU A 141 -5.37 -7.80 -0.51
C GLU A 141 -6.35 -8.24 0.58
N GLY A 142 -5.86 -9.00 1.55
CA GLY A 142 -6.62 -9.41 2.73
C GLY A 142 -7.19 -8.23 3.51
N CYS A 143 -6.51 -7.09 3.54
CA CYS A 143 -7.01 -5.85 4.15
C CYS A 143 -8.30 -5.37 3.48
N SER A 144 -8.35 -5.31 2.15
CA SER A 144 -9.56 -4.91 1.43
C SER A 144 -10.71 -5.89 1.68
N HIS A 145 -10.45 -7.19 1.58
CA HIS A 145 -11.45 -8.22 1.84
C HIS A 145 -12.01 -8.15 3.27
N PHE A 146 -11.13 -7.99 4.26
CA PHE A 146 -11.57 -7.84 5.65
C PHE A 146 -12.53 -6.65 5.82
N LEU A 147 -12.21 -5.52 5.22
CA LEU A 147 -13.03 -4.31 5.34
C LEU A 147 -14.43 -4.49 4.76
N PHE A 148 -14.56 -5.15 3.61
CA PHE A 148 -15.85 -5.37 2.97
C PHE A 148 -16.68 -6.49 3.61
N GLU A 149 -16.03 -7.50 4.18
CA GLU A 149 -16.69 -8.70 4.67
C GLU A 149 -16.91 -8.70 6.20
N ASN A 150 -16.01 -8.06 6.98
CA ASN A 150 -15.94 -8.26 8.43
C ASN A 150 -15.96 -6.98 9.26
N ALA A 151 -15.73 -5.80 8.66
CA ALA A 151 -15.62 -4.56 9.44
C ALA A 151 -16.97 -3.97 9.84
N GLY A 152 -18.09 -4.58 9.42
CA GLY A 152 -19.44 -4.03 9.62
C GLY A 152 -19.73 -2.83 8.72
N PRO A 153 -20.66 -1.94 9.10
CA PRO A 153 -20.91 -0.72 8.32
C PRO A 153 -19.67 0.16 8.25
N ILE A 154 -19.24 0.47 7.03
CA ILE A 154 -18.06 1.31 6.78
C ILE A 154 -18.40 2.53 5.94
N THR A 155 -17.62 3.61 6.15
CA THR A 155 -17.53 4.74 5.22
C THR A 155 -16.13 4.74 4.63
N SER A 156 -16.03 4.57 3.33
CA SER A 156 -14.76 4.57 2.61
C SER A 156 -14.49 5.94 2.02
N LEU A 157 -13.34 6.49 2.31
CA LEU A 157 -12.82 7.73 1.75
C LEU A 157 -11.55 7.39 0.96
N ASP A 158 -11.51 7.82 -0.29
CA ASP A 158 -10.34 7.69 -1.15
C ASP A 158 -9.68 9.07 -1.25
N LEU A 159 -8.49 9.20 -0.67
CA LEU A 159 -7.87 10.49 -0.41
C LEU A 159 -6.53 10.60 -1.12
N SER A 160 -6.37 11.60 -1.97
CA SER A 160 -5.08 11.94 -2.56
C SER A 160 -4.49 13.14 -1.83
N LEU A 161 -3.34 12.94 -1.18
CA LEU A 161 -2.69 13.93 -0.34
C LEU A 161 -1.25 14.20 -0.83
N PRO A 162 -0.77 15.44 -0.71
CA PRO A 162 0.67 15.67 -0.79
C PRO A 162 1.39 14.78 0.24
N LEU A 163 2.47 14.13 -0.15
CA LEU A 163 3.21 13.20 0.74
C LEU A 163 3.60 13.86 2.06
N SER A 164 3.97 15.15 2.03
CA SER A 164 4.32 15.93 3.22
C SER A 164 3.15 16.15 4.20
N ALA A 165 1.90 16.03 3.75
CA ALA A 165 0.71 16.24 4.56
C ALA A 165 0.20 14.96 5.24
N ILE A 166 0.62 13.78 4.77
CA ILE A 166 0.06 12.49 5.20
C ILE A 166 0.14 12.30 6.71
N VAL A 167 1.30 12.52 7.33
CA VAL A 167 1.49 12.27 8.78
C VAL A 167 0.61 13.19 9.62
N ALA A 168 0.57 14.48 9.27
CA ALA A 168 -0.27 15.45 9.97
C ALA A 168 -1.75 15.11 9.82
N PHE A 169 -2.19 14.82 8.59
CA PHE A 169 -3.55 14.41 8.30
C PHE A 169 -3.97 13.18 9.11
N LEU A 170 -3.15 12.12 9.13
CA LEU A 170 -3.45 10.90 9.87
C LEU A 170 -3.61 11.15 11.38
N GLY A 171 -2.77 12.02 11.96
CA GLY A 171 -2.87 12.42 13.35
C GLY A 171 -4.13 13.23 13.65
N ASP A 172 -4.47 14.17 12.78
CA ASP A 172 -5.66 15.02 12.93
C ASP A 172 -6.95 14.20 12.75
N ALA A 173 -6.99 13.39 11.71
CA ALA A 173 -8.15 12.53 11.42
C ALA A 173 -8.40 11.51 12.56
N ALA A 174 -7.34 10.91 13.11
CA ALA A 174 -7.48 10.01 14.25
C ALA A 174 -8.09 10.70 15.47
N ARG A 175 -7.71 11.97 15.74
CA ARG A 175 -8.31 12.76 16.84
C ARG A 175 -9.78 13.06 16.59
N VAL A 176 -10.16 13.41 15.37
CA VAL A 176 -11.56 13.71 15.00
C VAL A 176 -12.44 12.47 15.10
N CYS A 177 -11.90 11.30 14.74
CA CYS A 177 -12.63 10.03 14.75
C CYS A 177 -12.67 9.36 16.13
N ALA A 178 -11.87 9.82 17.11
CA ALA A 178 -11.78 9.21 18.42
C ALA A 178 -13.15 9.09 19.11
N GLY A 179 -13.49 7.88 19.55
CA GLY A 179 -14.76 7.57 20.21
C GLY A 179 -15.99 7.54 19.28
N ARG A 180 -15.82 7.77 17.96
CA ARG A 180 -16.93 7.80 16.98
C ARG A 180 -16.84 6.68 15.97
N ALA A 181 -15.63 6.40 15.47
CA ALA A 181 -15.38 5.37 14.50
C ALA A 181 -13.93 4.87 14.63
N ARG A 182 -13.70 3.66 14.18
CA ARG A 182 -12.36 3.09 14.11
C ARG A 182 -11.79 3.34 12.72
N PRO A 183 -10.69 4.11 12.58
CA PRO A 183 -10.04 4.27 11.29
C PRO A 183 -9.22 3.03 10.94
N TYR A 184 -9.32 2.62 9.68
CA TYR A 184 -8.44 1.68 9.01
C TYR A 184 -7.80 2.38 7.83
N VAL A 185 -6.50 2.28 7.70
CA VAL A 185 -5.75 3.02 6.69
C VAL A 185 -4.78 2.12 5.95
N PHE A 186 -4.85 2.15 4.65
CA PHE A 186 -3.88 1.53 3.74
C PHE A 186 -3.91 2.27 2.40
N GLY A 187 -2.96 2.00 1.52
CA GLY A 187 -3.03 2.60 0.18
C GLY A 187 -1.68 2.79 -0.50
N HIS A 188 -1.74 3.44 -1.65
CA HIS A 188 -0.64 3.63 -2.57
C HIS A 188 0.24 4.80 -2.11
N LEU A 189 1.24 4.49 -1.26
CA LEU A 189 2.14 5.54 -0.75
C LEU A 189 2.89 6.24 -1.88
N GLY A 190 3.12 5.53 -3.00
CA GLY A 190 3.86 6.04 -4.14
C GLY A 190 3.28 7.34 -4.71
N ASP A 191 1.99 7.50 -4.78
CA ASP A 191 1.30 8.68 -5.33
C ASP A 191 0.51 9.49 -4.29
N GLY A 192 0.56 9.07 -3.02
CA GLY A 192 -0.13 9.73 -1.91
C GLY A 192 -1.62 9.40 -1.84
N ASN A 193 -2.07 8.37 -2.54
CA ASN A 193 -3.45 7.89 -2.45
C ASN A 193 -3.61 6.94 -1.26
N LEU A 194 -4.46 7.34 -0.31
CA LEU A 194 -4.79 6.57 0.89
C LEU A 194 -6.27 6.22 0.92
N HIS A 195 -6.55 4.96 1.14
CA HIS A 195 -7.88 4.47 1.51
C HIS A 195 -8.04 4.68 3.02
N TYR A 196 -8.86 5.65 3.40
CA TYR A 196 -9.18 5.96 4.79
C TYR A 196 -10.59 5.47 5.09
N ILE A 197 -10.70 4.35 5.78
CA ILE A 197 -11.97 3.68 6.02
C ILE A 197 -12.36 3.85 7.48
N LEU A 198 -13.57 4.36 7.71
CA LEU A 198 -14.17 4.48 9.03
C LEU A 198 -15.14 3.32 9.25
N ALA A 199 -14.81 2.42 10.17
CA ALA A 199 -15.75 1.43 10.67
C ALA A 199 -16.52 2.01 11.84
N GLY A 200 -17.83 1.79 11.86
CA GLY A 200 -18.69 2.19 12.98
C GLY A 200 -18.26 1.54 14.29
N PRO A 201 -18.73 2.03 15.44
CA PRO A 201 -18.49 1.37 16.71
C PRO A 201 -19.01 -0.07 16.58
N GLN A 202 -18.12 -1.04 16.78
CA GLN A 202 -18.58 -2.42 16.94
C GLN A 202 -19.51 -2.43 18.13
N ALA A 203 -20.73 -2.89 17.93
CA ALA A 203 -21.58 -3.25 19.07
C ALA A 203 -20.72 -4.22 19.89
N GLU A 204 -20.49 -3.90 21.16
CA GLU A 204 -19.88 -4.84 22.08
C GLU A 204 -20.67 -6.11 21.97
N ALA A 205 -20.01 -7.23 21.68
CA ALA A 205 -20.67 -8.53 21.72
C ALA A 205 -21.34 -8.64 23.09
N PRO A 206 -22.62 -9.05 23.18
CA PRO A 206 -23.25 -9.24 24.48
C PRO A 206 -22.35 -10.16 25.28
N THR A 207 -21.87 -9.66 26.41
CA THR A 207 -21.20 -10.51 27.41
C THR A 207 -22.27 -11.45 27.88
N ASP A 208 -22.16 -12.76 27.54
CA ASP A 208 -22.99 -13.79 28.13
C ASP A 208 -22.75 -13.75 29.66
N GLU A 209 -23.72 -13.17 30.40
CA GLU A 209 -23.88 -13.35 31.82
C GLU A 209 -24.59 -14.69 32.10
#